data_726d20165e796f78cb8378d9e75ee477
#
_entry.id   726d20165e796f78cb8378d9e75ee477
#
_cell.length_a   1.000
_cell.length_b   1.000
_cell.length_c   1.000
_cell.angle_alpha   90.00
_cell.angle_beta   90.00
_cell.angle_gamma   90.00
#
_symmetry.space_group_name_H-M   'P 1'
#
loop_
_entity.id
_entity.type
_entity.pdbx_description
1 polymer ?
#
loop_
_entity_poly.entity_id
_entity_poly.type
_entity_poly.pdbx_seq_one_letter_code
_entity_poly.pdbx_strand_id
1 'polypeptide(L)'
;MSAALALAYARAHRRRSLAELKEFVRFPSISAQPRHAEDIKKCAHWLASQLRRIGLENVNIIATRRHPLVHATWSGATGRPTVLIYGHYDVQPVDPLAEWHSPPFEPTVRGKDLFGRGACDDKGQVFAHVKALEAYLQSGRALPVNVKCLFEGEEEIGSPTLVPFVARNKDALAADVAVMSDTRMPAPDRPALNYAERGALYLELELRGPEQDLHSGNFGGAIHNPLQALCETIVALHDPEGRIAVPGFYASVRRWGPDERARMARTGPSDAQILRDAHAEEGWGERGYTLYERLTIRPALTVNGIVGGYQGAGGKGVIPARALVKLSFRLVRTKTRAISSGSFARTSPVSSLRPCARRFARSPAQNQHWSTPSTPLWRRRPWPIAKDSVRRRCCCARAAPFRY
;
A
#
# COMPACT_ATOMS: atom_id res chain seq x y z
N MET A 1 -23.51 22.42 12.15
CA MET A 1 -22.90 21.88 13.40
C MET A 1 -21.41 22.16 13.41
N SER A 2 -20.90 22.51 14.58
CA SER A 2 -19.50 22.96 14.74
C SER A 2 -18.59 21.75 14.91
N ALA A 3 -17.54 21.64 14.10
CA ALA A 3 -16.45 20.68 14.31
C ALA A 3 -15.83 20.78 15.73
N ALA A 4 -16.00 21.92 16.41
CA ALA A 4 -15.53 22.12 17.77
C ALA A 4 -16.16 21.17 18.78
N LEU A 5 -17.46 20.86 18.67
CA LEU A 5 -18.14 19.93 19.57
C LEU A 5 -17.65 18.50 19.37
N ALA A 6 -17.48 18.07 18.11
CA ALA A 6 -16.94 16.76 17.80
C ALA A 6 -15.50 16.59 18.29
N LEU A 7 -14.67 17.63 18.15
CA LEU A 7 -13.31 17.65 18.69
C LEU A 7 -13.28 17.60 20.23
N ALA A 8 -14.17 18.33 20.90
CA ALA A 8 -14.30 18.28 22.36
C ALA A 8 -14.68 16.87 22.84
N TYR A 9 -15.68 16.25 22.17
CA TYR A 9 -16.08 14.87 22.44
C TYR A 9 -14.91 13.88 22.25
N ALA A 10 -14.21 13.95 21.11
CA ALA A 10 -13.09 13.07 20.83
C ALA A 10 -11.97 13.21 21.88
N ARG A 11 -11.69 14.42 22.34
CA ARG A 11 -10.71 14.69 23.41
C ARG A 11 -11.14 14.10 24.75
N ALA A 12 -12.39 14.29 25.14
CA ALA A 12 -12.95 13.75 26.38
C ALA A 12 -12.92 12.21 26.43
N HIS A 13 -13.09 11.55 25.27
CA HIS A 13 -13.15 10.08 25.18
C HIS A 13 -11.84 9.42 24.71
N ARG A 14 -10.73 10.13 24.72
CA ARG A 14 -9.44 9.65 24.20
C ARG A 14 -8.98 8.33 24.83
N ARG A 15 -9.13 8.16 26.15
CA ARG A 15 -8.73 6.93 26.86
C ARG A 15 -9.54 5.72 26.38
N ARG A 16 -10.86 5.88 26.27
CA ARG A 16 -11.77 4.85 25.74
C ARG A 16 -11.41 4.51 24.30
N SER A 17 -11.22 5.51 23.44
CA SER A 17 -10.85 5.30 22.03
C SER A 17 -9.55 4.52 21.88
N LEU A 18 -8.55 4.78 22.74
CA LEU A 18 -7.31 4.01 22.74
C LEU A 18 -7.53 2.57 23.19
N ALA A 19 -8.36 2.33 24.21
CA ALA A 19 -8.68 0.97 24.66
C ALA A 19 -9.40 0.17 23.56
N GLU A 20 -10.39 0.75 22.91
CA GLU A 20 -11.11 0.12 21.80
C GLU A 20 -10.21 -0.12 20.56
N LEU A 21 -9.28 0.81 20.23
CA LEU A 21 -8.28 0.56 19.19
C LEU A 21 -7.40 -0.64 19.53
N LYS A 22 -6.98 -0.78 20.79
CA LYS A 22 -6.23 -1.96 21.25
C LYS A 22 -7.02 -3.25 21.08
N GLU A 23 -8.33 -3.23 21.36
CA GLU A 23 -9.20 -4.40 21.09
C GLU A 23 -9.22 -4.75 19.60
N PHE A 24 -9.36 -3.74 18.73
CA PHE A 24 -9.38 -3.94 17.30
C PHE A 24 -8.06 -4.53 16.76
N VAL A 25 -6.93 -4.06 17.26
CA VAL A 25 -5.60 -4.56 16.86
C VAL A 25 -5.35 -6.00 17.37
N ARG A 26 -5.98 -6.42 18.48
CA ARG A 26 -5.82 -7.79 19.01
C ARG A 26 -6.34 -8.89 18.10
N PHE A 27 -7.26 -8.61 17.18
CA PHE A 27 -7.71 -9.63 16.23
C PHE A 27 -6.59 -9.98 15.24
N PRO A 28 -6.10 -11.23 15.19
CA PRO A 28 -5.09 -11.65 14.22
C PRO A 28 -5.74 -11.94 12.87
N SER A 29 -6.31 -10.90 12.26
CA SER A 29 -7.07 -10.98 11.02
C SER A 29 -6.17 -11.12 9.78
N ILE A 30 -5.30 -12.12 9.77
CA ILE A 30 -4.33 -12.39 8.69
C ILE A 30 -5.03 -13.05 7.50
N SER A 31 -5.31 -12.28 6.45
CA SER A 31 -6.07 -12.75 5.27
C SER A 31 -5.38 -13.82 4.45
N ALA A 32 -4.03 -13.80 4.41
CA ALA A 32 -3.24 -14.75 3.64
C ALA A 32 -3.18 -16.17 4.25
N GLN A 33 -3.61 -16.35 5.51
CA GLN A 33 -3.46 -17.61 6.24
C GLN A 33 -4.80 -18.22 6.61
N PRO A 34 -5.19 -19.38 6.04
CA PRO A 34 -6.52 -20.00 6.27
C PRO A 34 -6.86 -20.27 7.74
N ARG A 35 -5.85 -20.50 8.58
CA ARG A 35 -6.03 -20.72 10.03
C ARG A 35 -6.65 -19.51 10.74
N HIS A 36 -6.55 -18.31 10.18
CA HIS A 36 -7.10 -17.07 10.73
C HIS A 36 -8.46 -16.66 10.16
N ALA A 37 -9.12 -17.54 9.37
CA ALA A 37 -10.41 -17.24 8.77
C ALA A 37 -11.50 -16.88 9.81
N GLU A 38 -11.52 -17.55 10.96
CA GLU A 38 -12.46 -17.25 12.04
C GLU A 38 -12.10 -15.94 12.78
N ASP A 39 -10.82 -15.62 12.90
CA ASP A 39 -10.37 -14.36 13.51
C ASP A 39 -10.79 -13.16 12.66
N ILE A 40 -10.73 -13.31 11.33
CA ILE A 40 -11.22 -12.29 10.37
C ILE A 40 -12.73 -12.08 10.53
N LYS A 41 -13.51 -13.15 10.66
CA LYS A 41 -14.95 -13.03 10.90
C LYS A 41 -15.25 -12.34 12.22
N LYS A 42 -14.56 -12.72 13.31
CA LYS A 42 -14.69 -12.05 14.62
C LYS A 42 -14.35 -10.57 14.52
N CYS A 43 -13.29 -10.22 13.79
CA CYS A 43 -12.89 -8.84 13.54
C CYS A 43 -13.97 -8.05 12.79
N ALA A 44 -14.56 -8.63 11.74
CA ALA A 44 -15.68 -8.05 11.00
C ALA A 44 -16.92 -7.83 11.89
N HIS A 45 -17.26 -8.80 12.73
CA HIS A 45 -18.37 -8.69 13.69
C HIS A 45 -18.13 -7.59 14.72
N TRP A 46 -16.92 -7.49 15.25
CA TRP A 46 -16.54 -6.43 16.17
C TRP A 46 -16.68 -5.06 15.51
N LEU A 47 -16.12 -4.88 14.30
CA LEU A 47 -16.21 -3.62 13.56
C LEU A 47 -17.68 -3.24 13.27
N ALA A 48 -18.49 -4.19 12.82
CA ALA A 48 -19.92 -3.97 12.59
C ALA A 48 -20.65 -3.59 13.88
N SER A 49 -20.30 -4.17 15.04
CA SER A 49 -20.86 -3.79 16.34
C SER A 49 -20.51 -2.36 16.72
N GLN A 50 -19.27 -1.92 16.46
CA GLN A 50 -18.87 -0.52 16.70
C GLN A 50 -19.68 0.44 15.83
N LEU A 51 -19.87 0.14 14.55
CA LEU A 51 -20.66 0.98 13.64
C LEU A 51 -22.12 1.11 14.09
N ARG A 52 -22.74 0.01 14.54
CA ARG A 52 -24.10 0.05 15.12
C ARG A 52 -24.14 0.88 16.40
N ARG A 53 -23.20 0.67 17.30
CA ARG A 53 -23.11 1.39 18.59
C ARG A 53 -23.01 2.90 18.42
N ILE A 54 -22.31 3.36 17.41
CA ILE A 54 -22.16 4.81 17.18
C ILE A 54 -23.36 5.44 16.45
N GLY A 55 -24.31 4.62 15.96
CA GLY A 55 -25.54 5.09 15.33
C GLY A 55 -25.54 5.08 13.81
N LEU A 56 -24.71 4.28 13.17
CA LEU A 56 -24.86 4.03 11.74
C LEU A 56 -26.00 3.03 11.48
N GLU A 57 -26.62 3.20 10.32
CA GLU A 57 -27.75 2.43 9.84
C GLU A 57 -27.30 1.37 8.82
N ASN A 58 -28.17 0.41 8.55
CA ASN A 58 -27.95 -0.65 7.53
C ASN A 58 -26.56 -1.30 7.67
N VAL A 59 -26.15 -1.60 8.90
CA VAL A 59 -24.86 -2.23 9.17
C VAL A 59 -24.96 -3.71 8.87
N ASN A 60 -24.34 -4.12 7.76
CA ASN A 60 -24.36 -5.46 7.22
C ASN A 60 -22.96 -6.07 7.15
N ILE A 61 -22.85 -7.34 7.50
CA ILE A 61 -21.70 -8.17 7.21
C ILE A 61 -22.04 -8.97 5.97
N ILE A 62 -21.40 -8.67 4.86
CA ILE A 62 -21.69 -9.25 3.55
C ILE A 62 -20.74 -10.42 3.34
N ALA A 63 -21.28 -11.62 3.28
CA ALA A 63 -20.50 -12.82 2.98
C ALA A 63 -19.93 -12.75 1.56
N THR A 64 -18.66 -13.12 1.42
CA THR A 64 -17.97 -13.28 0.14
C THR A 64 -17.49 -14.72 -0.02
N ARG A 65 -16.80 -15.00 -1.13
CA ARG A 65 -16.19 -16.33 -1.33
C ARG A 65 -15.01 -16.59 -0.38
N ARG A 66 -14.44 -15.54 0.24
CA ARG A 66 -13.30 -15.65 1.15
C ARG A 66 -13.61 -14.97 2.48
N HIS A 67 -13.31 -13.66 2.58
CA HIS A 67 -13.47 -12.89 3.81
C HIS A 67 -14.59 -11.86 3.67
N PRO A 68 -15.40 -11.62 4.72
CA PRO A 68 -16.58 -10.78 4.61
C PRO A 68 -16.23 -9.30 4.38
N LEU A 69 -17.18 -8.57 3.79
CA LEU A 69 -17.17 -7.11 3.76
C LEU A 69 -18.06 -6.58 4.88
N VAL A 70 -17.72 -5.43 5.45
CA VAL A 70 -18.58 -4.70 6.39
C VAL A 70 -19.05 -3.42 5.72
N HIS A 71 -20.37 -3.29 5.58
CA HIS A 71 -21.01 -2.12 4.96
C HIS A 71 -21.93 -1.46 5.99
N ALA A 72 -21.97 -0.13 5.99
CA ALA A 72 -22.87 0.67 6.80
C ALA A 72 -23.22 1.98 6.11
N THR A 73 -24.34 2.58 6.48
CA THR A 73 -24.77 3.88 5.94
C THR A 73 -25.23 4.81 7.06
N TRP A 74 -25.22 6.09 6.76
CA TRP A 74 -25.95 7.13 7.48
C TRP A 74 -26.40 8.18 6.46
N SER A 75 -27.70 8.41 6.37
CA SER A 75 -28.32 9.23 5.31
C SER A 75 -29.13 10.42 5.85
N GLY A 76 -28.92 10.82 7.09
CA GLY A 76 -29.67 11.89 7.75
C GLY A 76 -29.34 13.33 7.29
N ALA A 77 -28.40 13.53 6.35
CA ALA A 77 -28.05 14.85 5.82
C ALA A 77 -28.73 15.10 4.46
N THR A 78 -30.04 15.37 4.49
CA THR A 78 -30.84 15.61 3.27
C THR A 78 -30.25 16.70 2.39
N GLY A 79 -30.08 16.43 1.09
CA GLY A 79 -29.54 17.38 0.09
C GLY A 79 -28.02 17.64 0.24
N ARG A 80 -27.32 16.89 1.09
CA ARG A 80 -25.86 16.99 1.23
C ARG A 80 -25.14 15.90 0.45
N PRO A 81 -23.86 16.12 0.09
CA PRO A 81 -23.05 15.12 -0.55
C PRO A 81 -22.93 13.83 0.25
N THR A 82 -22.68 12.73 -0.45
CA THR A 82 -22.41 11.42 0.12
C THR A 82 -20.91 11.12 0.06
N VAL A 83 -20.32 10.73 1.18
CA VAL A 83 -18.92 10.30 1.28
C VAL A 83 -18.89 8.78 1.45
N LEU A 84 -18.17 8.07 0.59
CA LEU A 84 -17.84 6.67 0.78
C LEU A 84 -16.49 6.57 1.51
N ILE A 85 -16.48 6.00 2.71
CA ILE A 85 -15.28 5.70 3.47
C ILE A 85 -14.90 4.26 3.20
N TYR A 86 -13.71 4.05 2.67
CA TYR A 86 -13.13 2.75 2.42
C TYR A 86 -11.90 2.53 3.29
N GLY A 87 -11.67 1.29 3.69
CA GLY A 87 -10.48 0.81 4.38
C GLY A 87 -10.51 -0.71 4.53
N HIS A 88 -9.47 -1.28 5.13
CA HIS A 88 -9.41 -2.72 5.36
C HIS A 88 -9.11 -3.07 6.83
N TYR A 89 -9.57 -4.25 7.25
CA TYR A 89 -9.38 -4.73 8.61
C TYR A 89 -8.57 -6.02 8.69
N ASP A 90 -8.17 -6.56 7.55
CA ASP A 90 -7.16 -7.63 7.50
C ASP A 90 -5.74 -7.05 7.66
N VAL A 91 -4.80 -7.95 7.87
CA VAL A 91 -3.41 -7.59 8.14
C VAL A 91 -2.45 -8.62 7.54
N GLN A 92 -1.21 -8.18 7.26
CA GLN A 92 -0.11 -9.04 6.82
C GLN A 92 0.28 -10.08 7.88
N PRO A 93 0.88 -11.20 7.46
CA PRO A 93 1.57 -12.14 8.36
C PRO A 93 2.61 -11.44 9.26
N VAL A 94 2.91 -12.09 10.35
CA VAL A 94 3.81 -11.53 11.38
C VAL A 94 5.21 -12.11 11.35
N ASP A 95 5.47 -12.99 10.40
CA ASP A 95 6.77 -13.64 10.27
C ASP A 95 7.88 -12.66 9.81
N PRO A 96 9.10 -12.77 10.31
CA PRO A 96 9.57 -13.69 11.37
C PRO A 96 9.19 -13.18 12.78
N LEU A 97 8.50 -14.03 13.54
CA LEU A 97 7.98 -13.66 14.86
C LEU A 97 9.08 -13.26 15.86
N ALA A 98 10.28 -13.83 15.72
CA ALA A 98 11.41 -13.57 16.60
C ALA A 98 11.96 -12.14 16.53
N GLU A 99 11.62 -11.37 15.50
CA GLU A 99 12.05 -9.97 15.33
C GLU A 99 11.11 -8.96 16.00
N TRP A 100 9.97 -9.41 16.52
CA TRP A 100 9.05 -8.54 17.22
C TRP A 100 9.52 -8.24 18.64
N HIS A 101 9.59 -6.94 18.99
CA HIS A 101 9.93 -6.50 20.36
C HIS A 101 8.81 -6.69 21.37
N SER A 102 7.59 -6.98 20.92
CA SER A 102 6.41 -7.37 21.73
C SER A 102 5.49 -8.21 20.85
N PRO A 103 4.66 -9.09 21.43
CA PRO A 103 3.75 -9.91 20.64
C PRO A 103 2.91 -9.05 19.68
N PRO A 104 2.84 -9.38 18.39
CA PRO A 104 2.27 -8.51 17.35
C PRO A 104 0.78 -8.19 17.54
N PHE A 105 0.03 -9.08 18.23
CA PHE A 105 -1.40 -8.89 18.54
C PHE A 105 -1.67 -8.55 20.02
N GLU A 106 -0.63 -8.14 20.74
CA GLU A 106 -0.73 -7.54 22.07
C GLU A 106 -0.33 -6.06 22.00
N PRO A 107 -1.26 -5.17 21.56
CA PRO A 107 -0.92 -3.79 21.27
C PRO A 107 -0.35 -3.07 22.49
N THR A 108 0.91 -2.67 22.37
CA THR A 108 1.72 -2.11 23.43
C THR A 108 1.99 -0.63 23.20
N VAL A 109 1.73 0.20 24.23
CA VAL A 109 2.09 1.62 24.20
C VAL A 109 3.51 1.81 24.72
N ARG A 110 4.36 2.45 23.91
CA ARG A 110 5.72 2.86 24.30
C ARG A 110 5.85 4.35 24.06
N GLY A 111 6.02 5.11 25.10
CA GLY A 111 6.01 6.56 25.00
C GLY A 111 4.66 7.10 24.50
N LYS A 112 4.64 7.61 23.28
CA LYS A 112 3.44 8.16 22.63
C LYS A 112 2.91 7.29 21.51
N ASP A 113 3.58 6.19 21.20
CA ASP A 113 3.31 5.34 20.05
C ASP A 113 2.65 4.03 20.48
N LEU A 114 1.71 3.54 19.66
CA LEU A 114 1.06 2.24 19.80
C LEU A 114 1.72 1.26 18.82
N PHE A 115 2.25 0.17 19.32
CA PHE A 115 2.88 -0.89 18.54
C PHE A 115 1.98 -2.12 18.49
N GLY A 116 1.81 -2.68 17.29
CA GLY A 116 1.05 -3.89 17.01
C GLY A 116 0.79 -4.06 15.53
N ARG A 117 0.59 -5.28 15.06
CA ARG A 117 0.26 -5.55 13.65
C ARG A 117 -1.11 -4.96 13.33
N GLY A 118 -1.19 -4.13 12.25
CA GLY A 118 -2.40 -3.43 11.86
C GLY A 118 -2.62 -2.07 12.55
N ALA A 119 -1.73 -1.66 13.49
CA ALA A 119 -1.89 -0.39 14.20
C ALA A 119 -1.82 0.84 13.27
N CYS A 120 -1.14 0.75 12.12
CA CYS A 120 -1.03 1.81 11.13
C CYS A 120 -1.25 1.36 9.68
N ASP A 121 -1.74 0.12 9.49
CA ASP A 121 -2.04 -0.49 8.21
C ASP A 121 -3.08 -1.62 8.44
N ASP A 122 -4.36 -1.38 8.29
CA ASP A 122 -5.09 -0.09 8.13
C ASP A 122 -6.09 0.11 9.29
N LYS A 123 -6.06 -0.79 10.33
CA LYS A 123 -7.00 -0.74 11.47
C LYS A 123 -6.98 0.60 12.20
N GLY A 124 -5.80 1.22 12.33
CA GLY A 124 -5.68 2.53 12.97
C GLY A 124 -6.43 3.62 12.20
N GLN A 125 -6.29 3.66 10.89
CA GLN A 125 -6.94 4.64 10.02
C GLN A 125 -8.45 4.37 9.91
N VAL A 126 -8.87 3.11 9.70
CA VAL A 126 -10.28 2.70 9.75
C VAL A 126 -10.90 3.14 11.07
N PHE A 127 -10.22 2.90 12.17
CA PHE A 127 -10.72 3.27 13.49
C PHE A 127 -10.78 4.78 13.71
N ALA A 128 -9.86 5.55 13.14
CA ALA A 128 -9.91 7.01 13.17
C ALA A 128 -11.18 7.54 12.48
N HIS A 129 -11.58 6.96 11.34
CA HIS A 129 -12.85 7.27 10.69
C HIS A 129 -14.05 6.93 11.59
N VAL A 130 -14.07 5.71 12.17
CA VAL A 130 -15.14 5.29 13.09
C VAL A 130 -15.27 6.28 14.26
N LYS A 131 -14.15 6.74 14.83
CA LYS A 131 -14.16 7.70 15.93
C LYS A 131 -14.53 9.12 15.52
N ALA A 132 -14.21 9.52 14.30
CA ALA A 132 -14.69 10.78 13.75
C ALA A 132 -16.22 10.78 13.59
N LEU A 133 -16.78 9.70 13.03
CA LEU A 133 -18.24 9.53 12.92
C LEU A 133 -18.90 9.51 14.29
N GLU A 134 -18.35 8.75 15.24
CA GLU A 134 -18.84 8.72 16.63
C GLU A 134 -18.86 10.12 17.23
N ALA A 135 -17.78 10.86 17.10
CA ALA A 135 -17.67 12.19 17.70
C ALA A 135 -18.75 13.15 17.18
N TYR A 136 -19.06 13.12 15.90
CA TYR A 136 -20.15 13.94 15.35
C TYR A 136 -21.53 13.46 15.81
N LEU A 137 -21.81 12.16 15.71
CA LEU A 137 -23.11 11.60 16.02
C LEU A 137 -23.45 11.72 17.50
N GLN A 138 -22.47 11.53 18.39
CA GLN A 138 -22.69 11.61 19.84
C GLN A 138 -22.68 13.05 20.38
N SER A 139 -22.01 14.00 19.73
CA SER A 139 -21.99 15.39 20.16
C SER A 139 -23.10 16.25 19.55
N GLY A 140 -23.55 15.90 18.35
CA GLY A 140 -24.51 16.73 17.61
C GLY A 140 -25.67 15.94 16.97
N ARG A 141 -25.71 14.62 17.16
CA ARG A 141 -26.73 13.69 16.66
C ARG A 141 -26.89 13.67 15.14
N ALA A 142 -25.96 14.28 14.38
CA ALA A 142 -25.98 14.25 12.92
C ALA A 142 -24.59 14.47 12.33
N LEU A 143 -24.38 13.98 11.10
CA LEU A 143 -23.19 14.26 10.30
C LEU A 143 -23.46 15.43 9.34
N PRO A 144 -22.43 16.18 8.92
CA PRO A 144 -22.60 17.28 7.96
C PRO A 144 -22.80 16.79 6.53
N VAL A 145 -22.61 15.49 6.26
CA VAL A 145 -22.72 14.83 4.96
C VAL A 145 -23.31 13.44 5.14
N ASN A 146 -23.87 12.86 4.08
CA ASN A 146 -24.24 11.46 4.10
C ASN A 146 -22.98 10.59 4.03
N VAL A 147 -23.02 9.42 4.67
CA VAL A 147 -21.86 8.52 4.75
C VAL A 147 -22.25 7.11 4.35
N LYS A 148 -21.40 6.49 3.57
CA LYS A 148 -21.34 5.05 3.35
C LYS A 148 -19.97 4.55 3.81
N CYS A 149 -19.93 3.43 4.53
CA CYS A 149 -18.70 2.74 4.90
C CYS A 149 -18.63 1.42 4.14
N LEU A 150 -17.48 1.09 3.61
CA LEU A 150 -17.18 -0.20 3.01
C LEU A 150 -15.80 -0.64 3.48
N PHE A 151 -15.74 -1.62 4.36
CA PHE A 151 -14.49 -2.16 4.91
C PHE A 151 -14.33 -3.61 4.47
N GLU A 152 -13.13 -3.97 3.98
CA GLU A 152 -12.82 -5.31 3.50
C GLU A 152 -11.84 -6.07 4.39
N GLY A 153 -11.79 -7.39 4.21
CA GLY A 153 -10.87 -8.29 4.89
C GLY A 153 -9.92 -9.02 3.94
N GLU A 154 -9.60 -8.45 2.77
CA GLU A 154 -8.82 -9.08 1.69
C GLU A 154 -7.82 -8.13 1.02
N GLU A 155 -7.59 -6.91 1.52
CA GLU A 155 -6.71 -5.94 0.88
C GLU A 155 -5.29 -6.51 0.73
N GLU A 156 -4.78 -7.11 1.78
CA GLU A 156 -3.43 -7.63 1.90
C GLU A 156 -3.16 -8.89 1.02
N ILE A 157 -4.20 -9.40 0.37
CA ILE A 157 -4.13 -10.45 -0.65
C ILE A 157 -4.64 -9.98 -2.03
N GLY A 158 -4.77 -8.64 -2.21
CA GLY A 158 -5.11 -8.00 -3.48
C GLY A 158 -6.60 -7.91 -3.78
N SER A 159 -7.47 -7.89 -2.77
CA SER A 159 -8.92 -7.61 -2.86
C SER A 159 -9.67 -8.43 -3.92
N PRO A 160 -9.49 -9.76 -4.00
CA PRO A 160 -10.01 -10.57 -5.11
C PRO A 160 -11.53 -10.56 -5.21
N THR A 161 -12.25 -10.30 -4.11
CA THR A 161 -13.71 -10.26 -4.10
C THR A 161 -14.28 -8.85 -4.13
N LEU A 162 -13.53 -7.83 -3.73
CA LEU A 162 -13.98 -6.44 -3.70
C LEU A 162 -14.28 -5.90 -5.11
N VAL A 163 -13.39 -6.07 -6.08
CA VAL A 163 -13.56 -5.53 -7.43
C VAL A 163 -14.84 -6.04 -8.10
N PRO A 164 -15.13 -7.36 -8.11
CA PRO A 164 -16.41 -7.88 -8.61
C PRO A 164 -17.61 -7.41 -7.79
N PHE A 165 -17.47 -7.23 -6.47
CA PHE A 165 -18.54 -6.73 -5.60
C PHE A 165 -18.91 -5.28 -5.97
N VAL A 166 -17.93 -4.39 -6.04
CA VAL A 166 -18.14 -2.98 -6.42
C VAL A 166 -18.76 -2.87 -7.81
N ALA A 167 -18.30 -3.68 -8.77
CA ALA A 167 -18.83 -3.67 -10.13
C ALA A 167 -20.33 -4.03 -10.19
N ARG A 168 -20.81 -4.92 -9.30
CA ARG A 168 -22.22 -5.35 -9.22
C ARG A 168 -23.09 -4.43 -8.36
N ASN A 169 -22.51 -3.62 -7.48
CA ASN A 169 -23.21 -2.79 -6.49
C ASN A 169 -22.96 -1.29 -6.69
N LYS A 170 -22.73 -0.85 -7.94
CA LYS A 170 -22.38 0.55 -8.24
C LYS A 170 -23.38 1.55 -7.70
N ASP A 171 -24.67 1.28 -7.86
CA ASP A 171 -25.73 2.17 -7.44
C ASP A 171 -25.83 2.26 -5.91
N ALA A 172 -25.74 1.12 -5.23
CA ALA A 172 -25.72 1.07 -3.76
C ALA A 172 -24.52 1.78 -3.15
N LEU A 173 -23.36 1.73 -3.85
CA LEU A 173 -22.11 2.38 -3.43
C LEU A 173 -21.92 3.78 -4.01
N ALA A 174 -22.85 4.28 -4.84
CA ALA A 174 -22.74 5.60 -5.44
C ALA A 174 -22.50 6.68 -4.38
N ALA A 175 -21.51 7.51 -4.59
CA ALA A 175 -21.08 8.59 -3.70
C ALA A 175 -20.45 9.73 -4.50
N ASP A 176 -20.46 10.95 -3.95
CA ASP A 176 -19.83 12.11 -4.57
C ASP A 176 -18.30 12.07 -4.45
N VAL A 177 -17.79 11.45 -3.36
CA VAL A 177 -16.36 11.29 -3.11
C VAL A 177 -16.10 10.01 -2.33
N ALA A 178 -15.00 9.34 -2.64
CA ALA A 178 -14.47 8.26 -1.83
C ALA A 178 -13.24 8.74 -1.04
N VAL A 179 -13.15 8.32 0.22
CA VAL A 179 -12.03 8.61 1.12
C VAL A 179 -11.39 7.29 1.53
N MET A 180 -10.09 7.18 1.28
CA MET A 180 -9.23 6.10 1.74
C MET A 180 -8.08 6.72 2.52
N SER A 181 -7.79 6.18 3.70
CA SER A 181 -6.76 6.74 4.59
C SER A 181 -5.61 5.77 4.85
N ASP A 182 -5.52 4.71 4.07
CA ASP A 182 -4.41 3.77 4.09
C ASP A 182 -3.14 4.42 3.54
N THR A 183 -2.66 5.41 4.27
CA THR A 183 -1.52 6.26 3.91
C THR A 183 -0.81 6.76 5.17
N ARG A 184 0.41 7.27 5.00
CA ARG A 184 1.20 7.83 6.09
C ARG A 184 0.98 9.33 6.25
N MET A 185 0.95 9.79 7.48
CA MET A 185 1.14 11.21 7.79
C MET A 185 2.63 11.56 7.71
N PRO A 186 3.00 12.72 7.15
CA PRO A 186 4.40 13.17 7.10
C PRO A 186 5.02 13.35 8.50
N ALA A 187 4.23 13.76 9.48
CA ALA A 187 4.60 13.87 10.89
C ALA A 187 3.33 13.88 11.77
N PRO A 188 3.45 13.62 13.10
CA PRO A 188 2.31 13.56 14.02
C PRO A 188 1.42 14.81 14.08
N ASP A 189 1.97 15.97 13.73
CA ASP A 189 1.29 17.28 13.75
C ASP A 189 1.07 17.85 12.34
N ARG A 190 1.37 17.08 11.29
CA ARG A 190 1.26 17.47 9.89
C ARG A 190 0.29 16.55 9.13
N PRO A 191 -1.04 16.80 9.25
CA PRO A 191 -2.01 16.07 8.44
C PRO A 191 -1.78 16.32 6.95
N ALA A 192 -1.98 15.28 6.13
CA ALA A 192 -1.81 15.35 4.69
C ALA A 192 -3.03 14.76 3.96
N LEU A 193 -3.29 15.28 2.77
CA LEU A 193 -4.18 14.67 1.79
C LEU A 193 -3.32 14.09 0.67
N ASN A 194 -3.23 12.77 0.62
CA ASN A 194 -2.67 12.10 -0.54
C ASN A 194 -3.69 12.17 -1.68
N TYR A 195 -3.29 12.73 -2.81
CA TYR A 195 -4.17 12.92 -3.96
C TYR A 195 -3.76 12.10 -5.18
N ALA A 196 -2.67 11.35 -5.06
CA ALA A 196 -2.17 10.44 -6.08
C ALA A 196 -1.22 9.41 -5.48
N GLU A 197 -1.24 8.21 -6.04
CA GLU A 197 -0.35 7.11 -5.67
C GLU A 197 0.34 6.56 -6.92
N ARG A 198 1.42 5.81 -6.71
CA ARG A 198 2.09 5.10 -7.78
C ARG A 198 1.41 3.76 -8.00
N GLY A 199 1.22 3.38 -9.27
CA GLY A 199 0.81 2.04 -9.61
C GLY A 199 1.88 1.01 -9.26
N ALA A 200 1.49 -0.26 -9.19
CA ALA A 200 2.40 -1.39 -8.98
C ALA A 200 2.26 -2.41 -10.12
N LEU A 201 3.39 -3.02 -10.51
CA LEU A 201 3.44 -4.13 -11.45
C LEU A 201 4.48 -5.14 -10.94
N TYR A 202 4.07 -6.38 -10.78
CA TYR A 202 4.96 -7.47 -10.38
C TYR A 202 5.20 -8.40 -11.56
N LEU A 203 6.46 -8.72 -11.80
CA LEU A 203 6.89 -9.61 -12.87
C LEU A 203 7.84 -10.68 -12.33
N GLU A 204 7.79 -11.85 -12.95
CA GLU A 204 8.81 -12.87 -12.82
C GLU A 204 9.52 -13.03 -14.17
N LEU A 205 10.84 -13.03 -14.13
CA LEU A 205 11.70 -13.33 -15.27
C LEU A 205 12.46 -14.61 -14.99
N GLU A 206 12.20 -15.64 -15.77
CA GLU A 206 12.94 -16.90 -15.76
C GLU A 206 13.90 -16.94 -16.95
N LEU A 207 15.16 -17.24 -16.69
CA LEU A 207 16.16 -17.58 -17.71
C LEU A 207 16.41 -19.09 -17.66
N ARG A 208 16.40 -19.72 -18.85
CA ARG A 208 16.67 -21.15 -19.03
C ARG A 208 17.92 -21.31 -19.85
N GLY A 209 18.82 -22.17 -19.39
CA GLY A 209 20.05 -22.56 -20.04
C GLY A 209 19.97 -24.00 -20.54
N PRO A 210 20.85 -24.88 -20.04
CA PRO A 210 20.85 -26.29 -20.42
C PRO A 210 19.55 -26.99 -19.95
N GLU A 211 19.25 -28.15 -20.52
CA GLU A 211 18.06 -28.92 -20.17
C GLU A 211 18.07 -29.43 -18.72
N GLN A 212 19.26 -29.66 -18.18
CA GLN A 212 19.49 -30.13 -16.80
C GLN A 212 20.68 -29.39 -16.17
N ASP A 213 20.81 -29.49 -14.84
CA ASP A 213 21.97 -28.98 -14.13
C ASP A 213 23.24 -29.67 -14.62
N LEU A 214 24.31 -28.91 -14.91
CA LEU A 214 25.58 -29.41 -15.39
C LEU A 214 26.66 -29.25 -14.30
N HIS A 215 27.66 -30.14 -14.36
CA HIS A 215 28.85 -30.02 -13.52
C HIS A 215 29.72 -28.86 -14.00
N SER A 216 29.98 -27.87 -13.12
CA SER A 216 30.69 -26.63 -13.47
C SER A 216 32.18 -26.88 -13.83
N GLY A 217 32.80 -27.92 -13.28
CA GLY A 217 34.17 -28.32 -13.65
C GLY A 217 34.30 -28.83 -15.10
N ASN A 218 33.23 -29.42 -15.64
CA ASN A 218 33.24 -29.97 -16.99
C ASN A 218 32.75 -28.97 -18.05
N PHE A 219 31.84 -28.07 -17.67
CA PHE A 219 31.15 -27.20 -18.62
C PHE A 219 31.32 -25.69 -18.33
N GLY A 220 31.98 -25.35 -17.21
CA GLY A 220 32.27 -23.95 -16.83
C GLY A 220 33.19 -23.29 -17.84
N GLY A 221 32.88 -22.06 -18.25
CA GLY A 221 33.57 -21.34 -19.32
C GLY A 221 33.12 -21.70 -20.74
N ALA A 222 32.41 -22.83 -20.92
CA ALA A 222 31.89 -23.23 -22.23
C ALA A 222 30.37 -23.01 -22.35
N ILE A 223 29.62 -23.25 -21.28
CA ILE A 223 28.16 -23.06 -21.25
C ILE A 223 27.82 -21.85 -20.35
N HIS A 224 27.05 -20.92 -20.92
CA HIS A 224 26.64 -19.71 -20.17
C HIS A 224 25.70 -20.09 -19.03
N ASN A 225 26.10 -19.73 -17.82
CA ASN A 225 25.33 -20.01 -16.61
C ASN A 225 24.10 -19.09 -16.53
N PRO A 226 22.86 -19.65 -16.49
CA PRO A 226 21.65 -18.82 -16.39
C PRO A 226 21.62 -17.86 -15.20
N LEU A 227 22.28 -18.20 -14.10
CA LEU A 227 22.36 -17.31 -12.94
C LEU A 227 23.27 -16.11 -13.20
N GLN A 228 24.40 -16.30 -13.90
CA GLN A 228 25.25 -15.18 -14.34
C GLN A 228 24.52 -14.31 -15.36
N ALA A 229 23.89 -14.90 -16.38
CA ALA A 229 23.07 -14.18 -17.34
C ALA A 229 21.93 -13.38 -16.68
N LEU A 230 21.36 -13.92 -15.59
CA LEU A 230 20.34 -13.21 -14.82
C LEU A 230 20.92 -11.99 -14.09
N CYS A 231 22.10 -12.11 -13.48
CA CYS A 231 22.79 -10.98 -12.84
C CYS A 231 23.13 -9.89 -13.87
N GLU A 232 23.67 -10.25 -15.04
CA GLU A 232 23.94 -9.32 -16.14
C GLU A 232 22.66 -8.59 -16.58
N THR A 233 21.56 -9.34 -16.68
CA THR A 233 20.24 -8.80 -17.01
C THR A 233 19.78 -7.78 -15.96
N ILE A 234 19.90 -8.11 -14.67
CA ILE A 234 19.48 -7.24 -13.57
C ILE A 234 20.28 -5.93 -13.60
N VAL A 235 21.60 -6.00 -13.77
CA VAL A 235 22.45 -4.82 -13.89
C VAL A 235 22.04 -3.95 -15.08
N ALA A 236 21.73 -4.56 -16.23
CA ALA A 236 21.30 -3.85 -17.43
C ALA A 236 19.88 -3.22 -17.33
N LEU A 237 19.12 -3.51 -16.28
CA LEU A 237 17.81 -2.88 -16.07
C LEU A 237 17.88 -1.43 -15.56
N HIS A 238 19.07 -0.96 -15.15
CA HIS A 238 19.30 0.42 -14.78
C HIS A 238 20.47 1.02 -15.57
N ASP A 239 20.33 2.29 -15.93
CA ASP A 239 21.45 3.06 -16.51
C ASP A 239 22.33 3.68 -15.41
N PRO A 240 23.49 4.27 -15.75
CA PRO A 240 24.39 4.91 -14.79
C PRO A 240 23.75 6.08 -14.01
N GLU A 241 22.68 6.68 -14.51
CA GLU A 241 21.92 7.74 -13.85
C GLU A 241 20.84 7.18 -12.91
N GLY A 242 20.76 5.87 -12.72
CA GLY A 242 19.77 5.19 -11.87
C GLY A 242 18.35 5.15 -12.47
N ARG A 243 18.21 5.33 -13.78
CA ARG A 243 16.95 5.25 -14.50
C ARG A 243 16.71 3.82 -14.98
N ILE A 244 15.43 3.44 -15.07
CA ILE A 244 15.04 2.14 -15.66
C ILE A 244 15.41 2.13 -17.14
N ALA A 245 16.35 1.26 -17.54
CA ALA A 245 16.92 1.20 -18.87
C ALA A 245 16.07 0.42 -19.91
N VAL A 246 14.76 0.32 -19.68
CA VAL A 246 13.82 -0.28 -20.62
C VAL A 246 13.48 0.72 -21.74
N PRO A 247 13.75 0.44 -23.00
CA PRO A 247 13.47 1.35 -24.10
C PRO A 247 12.01 1.83 -24.10
N GLY A 248 11.80 3.14 -24.23
CA GLY A 248 10.48 3.76 -24.25
C GLY A 248 9.77 3.84 -22.88
N PHE A 249 10.36 3.34 -21.81
CA PHE A 249 9.74 3.30 -20.49
C PHE A 249 9.32 4.70 -19.99
N TYR A 250 10.12 5.71 -20.25
CA TYR A 250 9.87 7.09 -19.84
C TYR A 250 9.06 7.93 -20.84
N ALA A 251 8.73 7.40 -22.02
CA ALA A 251 8.06 8.16 -23.08
C ALA A 251 6.73 8.81 -22.64
N SER A 252 6.01 8.16 -21.74
CA SER A 252 4.73 8.62 -21.21
C SER A 252 4.81 9.15 -19.77
N VAL A 253 5.98 9.14 -19.14
CA VAL A 253 6.15 9.67 -17.78
C VAL A 253 5.99 11.19 -17.79
N ARG A 254 5.10 11.70 -16.93
CA ARG A 254 4.84 13.14 -16.80
C ARG A 254 6.14 13.86 -16.39
N ARG A 255 6.42 14.97 -17.08
CA ARG A 255 7.42 15.94 -16.64
C ARG A 255 6.77 16.92 -15.66
N TRP A 256 7.40 17.13 -14.52
CA TRP A 256 6.93 18.02 -13.47
C TRP A 256 7.67 19.35 -13.56
N GLY A 257 6.91 20.45 -13.51
CA GLY A 257 7.45 21.79 -13.59
C GLY A 257 8.18 22.22 -12.31
N PRO A 258 9.02 23.29 -12.38
CA PRO A 258 9.77 23.78 -11.23
C PRO A 258 8.87 24.15 -10.04
N ASP A 259 7.72 24.77 -10.27
CA ASP A 259 6.79 25.20 -9.22
C ASP A 259 6.16 23.99 -8.48
N GLU A 260 5.81 22.94 -9.20
CA GLU A 260 5.29 21.71 -8.60
C GLU A 260 6.36 21.03 -7.74
N ARG A 261 7.59 20.93 -8.26
CA ARG A 261 8.74 20.38 -7.53
C ARG A 261 9.08 21.22 -6.29
N ALA A 262 9.10 22.53 -6.41
CA ALA A 262 9.30 23.44 -5.27
C ALA A 262 8.20 23.29 -4.20
N ARG A 263 6.95 23.05 -4.61
CA ARG A 263 5.85 22.76 -3.67
C ARG A 263 6.09 21.43 -2.95
N MET A 264 6.48 20.39 -3.67
CA MET A 264 6.81 19.09 -3.08
C MET A 264 7.95 19.21 -2.06
N ALA A 265 9.00 19.94 -2.38
CA ALA A 265 10.13 20.19 -1.46
C ALA A 265 9.68 20.88 -0.16
N ARG A 266 8.69 21.78 -0.23
CA ARG A 266 8.15 22.45 0.97
C ARG A 266 7.19 21.61 1.79
N THR A 267 6.46 20.68 1.16
CA THR A 267 5.38 19.93 1.82
C THR A 267 5.76 18.50 2.15
N GLY A 268 6.71 17.92 1.45
CA GLY A 268 7.20 16.56 1.67
C GLY A 268 8.29 16.47 2.75
N PRO A 269 8.67 15.25 3.12
CA PRO A 269 9.82 15.00 3.97
C PRO A 269 11.13 15.38 3.25
N SER A 270 12.13 15.83 4.01
CA SER A 270 13.48 16.03 3.47
C SER A 270 14.20 14.71 3.22
N ASP A 271 15.23 14.71 2.39
CA ASP A 271 16.07 13.52 2.14
C ASP A 271 16.66 12.99 3.46
N ALA A 272 17.13 13.87 4.34
CA ALA A 272 17.62 13.49 5.66
C ALA A 272 16.55 12.82 6.54
N GLN A 273 15.28 13.24 6.44
CA GLN A 273 14.20 12.57 7.15
C GLN A 273 13.93 11.17 6.58
N ILE A 274 13.90 11.04 5.25
CA ILE A 274 13.67 9.75 4.58
C ILE A 274 14.79 8.76 4.93
N LEU A 275 16.05 9.20 4.92
CA LEU A 275 17.19 8.36 5.30
C LEU A 275 17.13 7.90 6.75
N ARG A 276 16.79 8.80 7.67
CA ARG A 276 16.56 8.42 9.08
C ARG A 276 15.45 7.41 9.24
N ASP A 277 14.32 7.61 8.56
CA ASP A 277 13.17 6.71 8.66
C ASP A 277 13.46 5.32 8.02
N ALA A 278 14.33 5.30 7.01
CA ALA A 278 14.81 4.08 6.35
C ALA A 278 16.01 3.42 7.06
N HIS A 279 16.61 4.07 8.08
CA HIS A 279 17.89 3.67 8.68
C HIS A 279 19.00 3.44 7.64
N ALA A 280 19.04 4.28 6.60
CA ALA A 280 20.00 4.20 5.51
C ALA A 280 20.95 5.40 5.55
N GLU A 281 22.21 5.18 5.19
CA GLU A 281 23.23 6.23 5.15
C GLU A 281 23.10 7.07 3.86
N GLU A 282 22.78 6.43 2.75
CA GLU A 282 22.71 7.07 1.44
C GLU A 282 21.41 6.74 0.69
N GLY A 283 20.99 7.67 -0.16
CA GLY A 283 19.87 7.48 -1.07
C GLY A 283 20.30 6.90 -2.41
N TRP A 284 19.44 6.07 -3.02
CA TRP A 284 19.66 5.46 -4.32
C TRP A 284 18.57 5.86 -5.33
N GLY A 285 18.87 5.74 -6.62
CA GLY A 285 17.94 5.88 -7.74
C GLY A 285 18.21 7.07 -8.65
N GLU A 286 17.22 7.50 -9.41
CA GLU A 286 17.33 8.44 -10.52
C GLU A 286 17.98 9.79 -10.10
N ARG A 287 19.09 10.16 -10.76
CA ARG A 287 19.79 11.43 -10.51
C ARG A 287 18.92 12.63 -10.88
N GLY A 288 19.17 13.78 -10.19
CA GLY A 288 18.44 15.03 -10.43
C GLY A 288 17.09 15.14 -9.74
N TYR A 289 16.74 14.17 -8.90
CA TYR A 289 15.52 14.15 -8.09
C TYR A 289 15.84 13.91 -6.62
N THR A 290 15.11 14.59 -5.72
CA THR A 290 15.15 14.32 -4.28
C THR A 290 14.62 12.92 -3.97
N LEU A 291 14.93 12.38 -2.80
CA LEU A 291 14.40 11.08 -2.39
C LEU A 291 12.87 11.08 -2.36
N TYR A 292 12.26 12.18 -1.88
CA TYR A 292 10.81 12.30 -1.88
C TYR A 292 10.20 12.26 -3.30
N GLU A 293 10.84 12.93 -4.27
CA GLU A 293 10.42 12.86 -5.67
C GLU A 293 10.58 11.45 -6.25
N ARG A 294 11.69 10.75 -5.92
CA ARG A 294 11.89 9.35 -6.33
C ARG A 294 10.83 8.41 -5.76
N LEU A 295 10.39 8.66 -4.52
CA LEU A 295 9.35 7.87 -3.86
C LEU A 295 7.93 8.18 -4.35
N THR A 296 7.69 9.31 -5.02
CA THR A 296 6.33 9.79 -5.36
C THR A 296 6.10 9.96 -6.86
N ILE A 297 6.89 10.79 -7.53
CA ILE A 297 6.66 11.20 -8.92
C ILE A 297 7.56 10.52 -9.95
N ARG A 298 8.51 9.71 -9.49
CA ARG A 298 9.38 8.93 -10.39
C ARG A 298 9.04 7.45 -10.31
N PRO A 299 9.13 6.74 -11.46
CA PRO A 299 8.99 5.29 -11.46
C PRO A 299 10.19 4.64 -10.76
N ALA A 300 10.00 3.43 -10.27
CA ALA A 300 11.07 2.63 -9.67
C ALA A 300 10.96 1.18 -10.11
N LEU A 301 12.09 0.48 -10.15
CA LEU A 301 12.20 -0.95 -10.34
C LEU A 301 13.02 -1.50 -9.18
N THR A 302 12.52 -2.57 -8.58
CA THR A 302 13.18 -3.24 -7.45
C THR A 302 13.27 -4.73 -7.70
N VAL A 303 14.42 -5.32 -7.38
CA VAL A 303 14.61 -6.76 -7.32
C VAL A 303 14.15 -7.25 -5.95
N ASN A 304 13.11 -8.09 -5.92
CA ASN A 304 12.52 -8.59 -4.69
C ASN A 304 13.03 -9.97 -4.26
N GLY A 305 13.65 -10.71 -5.18
CA GLY A 305 14.23 -12.01 -4.89
C GLY A 305 14.83 -12.65 -6.10
N ILE A 306 15.85 -13.47 -5.88
CA ILE A 306 16.55 -14.25 -6.90
C ILE A 306 16.53 -15.72 -6.45
N VAL A 307 16.22 -16.62 -7.39
CA VAL A 307 16.22 -18.08 -7.17
C VAL A 307 17.01 -18.74 -8.28
N GLY A 308 17.98 -19.57 -7.91
CA GLY A 308 18.79 -20.33 -8.87
C GLY A 308 20.08 -20.83 -8.24
N GLY A 309 20.67 -21.86 -8.84
CA GLY A 309 21.87 -22.49 -8.31
C GLY A 309 21.63 -23.23 -6.99
N TYR A 310 22.72 -23.57 -6.33
CA TYR A 310 22.68 -24.29 -5.05
C TYR A 310 22.52 -23.32 -3.87
N GLN A 311 21.52 -23.58 -3.03
CA GLN A 311 21.18 -22.74 -1.86
C GLN A 311 21.44 -23.46 -0.52
N GLY A 312 21.90 -24.72 -0.56
CA GLY A 312 22.20 -25.50 0.65
C GLY A 312 23.55 -25.18 1.27
N ALA A 313 23.84 -25.76 2.42
CA ALA A 313 25.14 -25.62 3.09
C ALA A 313 26.26 -26.29 2.27
N GLY A 314 27.45 -25.71 2.33
CA GLY A 314 28.63 -26.19 1.59
C GLY A 314 28.66 -25.77 0.11
N GLY A 315 29.65 -26.24 -0.63
CA GLY A 315 29.83 -25.95 -2.04
C GLY A 315 29.27 -27.06 -2.94
N LYS A 316 28.63 -26.65 -4.07
CA LYS A 316 28.23 -27.57 -5.14
C LYS A 316 28.65 -26.97 -6.51
N GLY A 317 29.54 -27.65 -7.22
CA GLY A 317 29.99 -27.22 -8.55
C GLY A 317 28.90 -27.44 -9.61
N VAL A 318 27.96 -26.50 -9.72
CA VAL A 318 26.81 -26.63 -10.62
C VAL A 318 26.60 -25.39 -11.50
N ILE A 319 26.24 -25.63 -12.76
CA ILE A 319 25.60 -24.65 -13.64
C ILE A 319 24.12 -25.03 -13.67
N PRO A 320 23.22 -24.21 -13.08
CA PRO A 320 21.82 -24.56 -13.00
C PRO A 320 21.14 -24.54 -14.38
N ALA A 321 20.14 -25.37 -14.58
CA ALA A 321 19.32 -25.35 -15.78
C ALA A 321 18.48 -24.08 -15.94
N ARG A 322 18.15 -23.40 -14.83
CA ARG A 322 17.33 -22.20 -14.79
C ARG A 322 17.70 -21.27 -13.65
N ALA A 323 17.38 -19.99 -13.82
CA ALA A 323 17.40 -18.98 -12.78
C ALA A 323 16.18 -18.06 -12.92
N LEU A 324 15.67 -17.54 -11.82
CA LEU A 324 14.46 -16.71 -11.75
C LEU A 324 14.70 -15.47 -10.91
N VAL A 325 14.18 -14.32 -11.34
CA VAL A 325 14.11 -13.09 -10.55
C VAL A 325 12.67 -12.62 -10.41
N LYS A 326 12.32 -12.14 -9.23
CA LYS A 326 11.08 -11.44 -8.94
C LYS A 326 11.35 -9.93 -8.97
N LEU A 327 10.59 -9.22 -9.76
CA LEU A 327 10.72 -7.79 -10.00
C LEU A 327 9.44 -7.06 -9.62
N SER A 328 9.56 -5.92 -8.98
CA SER A 328 8.45 -5.00 -8.78
C SER A 328 8.75 -3.65 -9.42
N PHE A 329 7.73 -3.09 -10.07
CA PHE A 329 7.77 -1.75 -10.62
C PHE A 329 6.80 -0.87 -9.84
N ARG A 330 7.25 0.34 -9.52
CA ARG A 330 6.34 1.43 -9.14
C ARG A 330 6.14 2.31 -10.35
N LEU A 331 4.89 2.43 -10.80
CA LEU A 331 4.52 3.15 -12.02
C LEU A 331 3.94 4.50 -11.65
N VAL A 332 4.35 5.54 -12.36
CA VAL A 332 3.80 6.88 -12.18
C VAL A 332 2.80 7.19 -13.28
N ARG A 333 1.98 8.23 -13.08
CA ARG A 333 0.95 8.66 -14.03
C ARG A 333 1.56 8.86 -15.42
N THR A 334 1.07 8.09 -16.36
CA THR A 334 1.39 8.20 -17.80
C THR A 334 0.24 8.89 -18.51
N LYS A 335 0.55 9.69 -19.54
CA LYS A 335 -0.46 10.11 -20.50
C LYS A 335 -0.85 8.89 -21.35
N THR A 336 -1.90 8.17 -20.95
CA THR A 336 -2.58 7.14 -21.74
C THR A 336 -1.70 6.14 -22.53
N ARG A 337 -1.19 5.10 -21.88
CA ARG A 337 -1.11 3.71 -22.41
C ARG A 337 -0.52 2.77 -21.36
N ALA A 338 -1.21 1.67 -21.07
CA ALA A 338 -0.69 0.64 -20.18
C ALA A 338 0.60 0.04 -20.75
N ILE A 339 1.67 0.03 -19.96
CA ILE A 339 2.85 -0.79 -20.26
C ILE A 339 2.40 -2.24 -20.14
N SER A 340 2.24 -2.93 -21.28
CA SER A 340 1.92 -4.35 -21.26
C SER A 340 3.16 -5.17 -20.94
N SER A 341 3.00 -6.30 -20.25
CA SER A 341 4.09 -7.25 -20.01
C SER A 341 4.75 -7.70 -21.32
N GLY A 342 3.99 -7.76 -22.41
CA GLY A 342 4.52 -8.04 -23.74
C GLY A 342 5.41 -6.94 -24.33
N SER A 343 5.18 -5.66 -23.97
CA SER A 343 6.06 -4.55 -24.36
C SER A 343 7.41 -4.64 -23.64
N PHE A 344 7.39 -4.95 -22.34
CA PHE A 344 8.63 -5.16 -21.58
C PHE A 344 9.45 -6.32 -22.14
N ALA A 345 8.82 -7.45 -22.46
CA ALA A 345 9.50 -8.62 -23.02
C ALA A 345 10.15 -8.35 -24.38
N ARG A 346 9.55 -7.48 -25.22
CA ARG A 346 10.07 -7.18 -26.57
C ARG A 346 11.13 -6.08 -26.58
N THR A 347 11.09 -5.14 -25.66
CA THR A 347 11.93 -3.93 -25.68
C THR A 347 12.96 -3.85 -24.56
N SER A 348 13.03 -4.86 -23.70
CA SER A 348 14.03 -4.94 -22.64
C SER A 348 15.44 -5.09 -23.24
N PRO A 349 16.50 -4.45 -22.67
CA PRO A 349 17.89 -4.69 -23.05
C PRO A 349 18.28 -6.17 -22.96
N VAL A 350 17.51 -6.96 -22.20
CA VAL A 350 17.55 -8.42 -22.16
C VAL A 350 17.34 -9.06 -23.55
N SER A 351 16.78 -8.32 -24.55
CA SER A 351 16.56 -8.89 -25.89
C SER A 351 17.86 -9.25 -26.63
N SER A 352 18.98 -8.68 -26.27
CA SER A 352 20.29 -8.94 -26.87
C SER A 352 21.05 -10.15 -26.29
N LEU A 353 20.62 -10.65 -25.11
CA LEU A 353 21.28 -11.78 -24.46
C LEU A 353 20.83 -13.10 -25.12
N ARG A 354 21.70 -13.70 -25.96
CA ARG A 354 21.59 -15.08 -26.44
C ARG A 354 22.72 -15.89 -25.78
N PRO A 355 22.51 -17.15 -25.35
CA PRO A 355 21.53 -18.13 -25.83
C PRO A 355 20.50 -18.64 -24.79
N CYS A 356 20.21 -17.94 -23.69
CA CYS A 356 19.21 -18.42 -22.74
C CYS A 356 17.77 -18.11 -23.19
N ALA A 357 16.89 -19.13 -23.18
CA ALA A 357 15.45 -18.92 -23.41
C ALA A 357 14.81 -18.15 -22.25
N ARG A 358 13.86 -17.29 -22.56
CA ARG A 358 13.24 -16.36 -21.59
C ARG A 358 11.76 -16.61 -21.44
N ARG A 359 11.27 -16.56 -20.22
CA ARG A 359 9.84 -16.63 -19.93
C ARG A 359 9.47 -15.49 -18.97
N PHE A 360 8.51 -14.65 -19.38
CA PHE A 360 7.91 -13.63 -18.53
C PHE A 360 6.54 -14.09 -18.10
N ALA A 361 6.26 -14.04 -16.80
CA ALA A 361 4.94 -14.24 -16.25
C ALA A 361 4.57 -13.04 -15.38
N ARG A 362 3.29 -12.63 -15.42
CA ARG A 362 2.74 -11.71 -14.41
C ARG A 362 2.51 -12.51 -13.14
N SER A 363 2.87 -11.94 -11.99
CA SER A 363 2.42 -12.49 -10.72
C SER A 363 0.89 -12.47 -10.68
N PRO A 364 0.22 -13.51 -10.16
CA PRO A 364 -1.24 -13.58 -10.07
C PRO A 364 -1.89 -12.49 -9.22
N ALA A 365 -1.13 -11.84 -8.36
CA ALA A 365 -1.61 -10.76 -7.50
C ALA A 365 -1.45 -9.40 -8.20
N GLN A 366 -2.49 -8.92 -8.82
CA GLN A 366 -2.76 -7.52 -9.19
C GLN A 366 -2.97 -7.25 -10.69
N ASN A 367 -4.23 -7.38 -11.09
CA ASN A 367 -4.80 -6.58 -12.17
C ASN A 367 -5.45 -5.33 -11.53
N GLN A 368 -4.70 -4.28 -11.29
CA GLN A 368 -5.28 -2.99 -10.90
C GLN A 368 -5.52 -2.14 -12.15
N HIS A 369 -6.78 -1.94 -12.49
CA HIS A 369 -7.22 -0.94 -13.45
C HIS A 369 -7.40 0.40 -12.73
N TRP A 370 -6.58 1.38 -13.10
CA TRP A 370 -6.73 2.75 -12.62
C TRP A 370 -7.56 3.57 -13.60
N SER A 371 -8.74 4.03 -13.18
CA SER A 371 -9.46 5.12 -13.82
C SER A 371 -9.10 6.42 -13.08
N THR A 372 -8.55 7.39 -13.80
CA THR A 372 -8.24 8.72 -13.26
C THR A 372 -9.48 9.60 -13.28
N PRO A 373 -9.85 10.28 -12.20
CA PRO A 373 -10.83 11.36 -12.24
C PRO A 373 -10.30 12.51 -13.10
N SER A 374 -11.10 13.00 -13.99
CA SER A 374 -10.72 14.04 -14.95
C SER A 374 -10.51 15.44 -14.35
N THR A 375 -10.82 15.66 -13.05
CA THR A 375 -10.57 16.95 -12.40
C THR A 375 -10.46 16.76 -10.88
N PRO A 376 -9.40 17.24 -10.22
CA PRO A 376 -9.30 17.20 -8.75
C PRO A 376 -10.34 18.15 -8.14
N LEU A 377 -11.17 17.67 -7.25
CA LEU A 377 -12.25 18.42 -6.57
C LEU A 377 -11.76 19.68 -5.82
N TRP A 378 -10.48 19.74 -5.44
CA TRP A 378 -9.91 20.91 -4.77
C TRP A 378 -9.80 22.17 -5.63
N ARG A 379 -9.94 22.08 -6.97
CA ARG A 379 -9.95 23.26 -7.85
C ARG A 379 -11.29 24.02 -7.85
N ARG A 380 -12.35 23.49 -7.25
CA ARG A 380 -13.68 24.08 -7.37
C ARG A 380 -14.09 25.07 -6.27
N ARG A 381 -13.35 25.21 -5.16
CA ARG A 381 -13.38 26.33 -4.19
C ARG A 381 -12.38 26.02 -3.07
N PRO A 382 -11.65 27.01 -2.53
CA PRO A 382 -10.90 26.80 -1.29
C PRO A 382 -11.92 26.59 -0.18
N TRP A 383 -11.86 25.41 0.46
CA TRP A 383 -12.57 25.15 1.72
C TRP A 383 -11.93 26.02 2.79
N PRO A 384 -12.70 26.77 3.60
CA PRO A 384 -12.13 27.51 4.71
C PRO A 384 -11.63 26.49 5.75
N ILE A 385 -10.35 26.19 5.70
CA ILE A 385 -9.66 25.55 6.81
C ILE A 385 -9.57 26.63 7.88
N ALA A 386 -10.35 26.49 8.94
CA ALA A 386 -10.26 27.37 10.10
C ALA A 386 -8.81 27.34 10.62
N LYS A 387 -8.13 28.47 10.56
CA LYS A 387 -6.71 28.63 10.89
C LYS A 387 -6.38 28.42 12.38
N ASP A 388 -7.37 28.12 13.23
CA ASP A 388 -7.19 28.28 14.69
C ASP A 388 -7.46 27.04 15.55
N SER A 389 -7.25 25.82 15.13
CA SER A 389 -7.46 24.72 16.10
C SER A 389 -6.65 23.44 15.95
N VAL A 390 -5.65 23.37 15.10
CA VAL A 390 -4.89 22.12 14.89
C VAL A 390 -3.45 22.20 15.43
N ARG A 391 -3.23 22.96 16.48
CA ARG A 391 -2.02 22.79 17.30
C ARG A 391 -2.36 21.98 18.54
N ARG A 392 -2.39 20.66 18.45
CA ARG A 392 -1.96 19.67 19.47
C ARG A 392 -2.53 18.27 19.20
N ARG A 393 -1.64 17.37 18.80
CA ARG A 393 -1.60 15.92 19.08
C ARG A 393 -2.73 15.04 18.54
N CYS A 394 -2.64 14.65 17.27
CA CYS A 394 -3.08 13.31 16.87
C CYS A 394 -1.98 12.31 17.22
N CYS A 395 -2.32 11.23 17.92
CA CYS A 395 -1.42 10.12 18.15
C CYS A 395 -1.27 9.36 16.84
N CYS A 396 -0.16 9.53 16.15
CA CYS A 396 0.23 8.67 15.05
C CYS A 396 0.92 7.44 15.62
N ALA A 397 0.39 6.27 15.29
CA ALA A 397 1.14 5.04 15.43
C ALA A 397 2.32 5.09 14.44
N ARG A 398 3.54 5.07 14.92
CA ARG A 398 4.70 4.81 14.08
C ARG A 398 4.80 3.31 13.88
N ALA A 399 4.79 2.86 12.63
CA ALA A 399 5.25 1.53 12.32
C ALA A 399 6.70 1.43 12.77
N ALA A 400 7.05 0.40 13.52
CA ALA A 400 8.45 0.04 13.70
C ALA A 400 9.03 -0.22 12.31
N PRO A 401 10.23 0.29 12.00
CA PRO A 401 10.87 -0.04 10.74
C PRO A 401 11.07 -1.54 10.68
N PHE A 402 10.60 -2.15 9.60
CA PHE A 402 10.96 -3.52 9.28
C PHE A 402 12.48 -3.57 9.12
N ARG A 403 13.16 -4.32 9.97
CA ARG A 403 14.49 -4.85 9.65
C ARG A 403 14.23 -6.13 8.85
N TYR A 404 14.71 -6.16 7.62
CA TYR A 404 15.00 -7.39 6.92
C TYR A 404 16.30 -7.96 7.42
#